data_b3e94bfca432147289eef59050cd666f
#
_entry.id   b3e94bfca432147289eef59050cd666f
#
_cell.length_a   1.000
_cell.length_b   1.000
_cell.length_c   1.000
_cell.angle_alpha   90.00
_cell.angle_beta   90.00
_cell.angle_gamma   90.00
#
_symmetry.space_group_name_H-M   'P 1'
#
loop_
_entity.id
_entity.type
_entity.pdbx_description
1 polymer ?
#
loop_
_entity_poly.entity_id
_entity_poly.type
_entity_poly.pdbx_seq_one_letter_code
_entity_poly.pdbx_strand_id
1 'polypeptide(L)'
;MRTDSTRRTDPTRRAVGGTPRPGGTPRLRRSPRARALAPVLAPALALALTTITGCGMDDSGKTDAPVPSAGTSGVEDATRDTRKVSSDLLDLIGVKGKVTEPGPRVSECGDGQDRETHFQMRHPWSLTPASGKQLDGVMERLRERLPEQGWKIVQYERDTSRNKNLNLTADHDERRFSVNVVHLAKNEPPALSVTVVSGCYRVPEGEKVDRF
;
A
#
# COMPACT_ATOMS: atom_id res chain seq x y z
N MET A 1 9.79 60.29 26.29
CA MET A 1 11.01 59.81 27.00
C MET A 1 11.39 58.54 26.27
N ARG A 2 12.34 58.64 25.33
CA ARG A 2 13.76 58.43 25.48
C ARG A 2 14.00 57.01 25.98
N THR A 3 14.73 56.18 25.33
CA THR A 3 15.97 56.02 24.54
C THR A 3 16.34 54.60 24.77
N ASP A 4 17.01 53.78 24.03
CA ASP A 4 18.14 53.86 23.14
C ASP A 4 18.46 52.40 22.82
N SER A 5 18.63 51.93 21.63
CA SER A 5 19.85 51.85 20.82
C SER A 5 21.01 51.11 21.47
N THR A 6 21.44 50.05 20.83
CA THR A 6 22.81 49.66 20.45
C THR A 6 22.78 48.22 19.89
N ARG A 7 22.96 47.93 18.63
CA ARG A 7 24.14 47.97 17.70
C ARG A 7 25.41 47.28 18.27
N ARG A 8 25.76 46.15 17.64
CA ARG A 8 27.12 45.84 17.16
C ARG A 8 27.15 44.43 16.56
N THR A 9 27.31 44.35 15.28
CA THR A 9 28.49 44.20 14.42
C THR A 9 29.23 42.88 14.54
N ASP A 10 29.12 42.16 13.46
CA ASP A 10 30.07 41.35 12.70
C ASP A 10 31.55 41.81 12.86
N PRO A 11 32.61 41.03 12.58
CA PRO A 11 32.79 40.23 11.38
C PRO A 11 33.80 39.04 11.46
N THR A 12 33.79 38.28 10.36
CA THR A 12 34.94 37.72 9.62
C THR A 12 35.85 36.62 10.13
N ARG A 13 36.05 35.76 9.14
CA ARG A 13 37.26 34.99 8.74
C ARG A 13 37.20 33.51 9.07
N ARG A 14 37.55 32.58 8.22
CA ARG A 14 38.53 32.55 7.14
C ARG A 14 38.34 31.27 6.33
N ALA A 15 38.52 31.38 5.05
CA ALA A 15 38.69 30.28 4.11
C ALA A 15 40.10 29.65 4.25
N VAL A 16 40.17 28.34 4.08
CA VAL A 16 41.36 27.60 3.60
C VAL A 16 40.75 26.35 2.98
N GLY A 17 40.73 26.02 1.74
CA GLY A 17 41.88 25.95 0.83
C GLY A 17 42.47 24.56 0.90
N GLY A 18 42.02 23.65 0.00
CA GLY A 18 42.63 22.34 -0.09
C GLY A 18 42.19 21.67 -1.37
N THR A 19 42.96 21.85 -2.40
CA THR A 19 42.84 21.33 -3.76
C THR A 19 43.18 19.83 -3.88
N PRO A 20 42.89 19.20 -5.01
CA PRO A 20 42.69 17.79 -5.19
C PRO A 20 43.96 17.03 -5.57
N ARG A 21 43.97 15.70 -5.39
CA ARG A 21 44.99 14.85 -6.03
C ARG A 21 44.30 13.66 -6.74
N PRO A 22 44.77 13.38 -7.94
CA PRO A 22 44.26 12.31 -8.77
C PRO A 22 45.12 11.03 -8.64
N GLY A 23 44.57 9.91 -9.07
CA GLY A 23 45.41 8.83 -9.50
C GLY A 23 45.19 7.50 -8.79
N GLY A 24 44.75 6.53 -9.54
CA GLY A 24 44.81 5.15 -9.10
C GLY A 24 43.93 4.19 -9.87
N THR A 25 44.14 4.05 -11.19
CA THR A 25 43.79 2.80 -11.85
C THR A 25 44.79 1.71 -11.46
N PRO A 26 44.35 0.55 -11.11
CA PRO A 26 45.11 -0.63 -11.54
C PRO A 26 44.26 -1.76 -12.10
N ARG A 27 44.64 -2.09 -13.25
CA ARG A 27 45.10 -3.42 -13.67
C ARG A 27 44.09 -4.56 -13.70
N LEU A 28 43.69 -4.79 -14.92
CA LEU A 28 43.31 -6.10 -15.43
C LEU A 28 44.26 -7.19 -14.92
N ARG A 29 43.72 -8.21 -14.24
CA ARG A 29 44.35 -9.50 -14.15
C ARG A 29 43.64 -10.48 -15.09
N ARG A 30 44.31 -10.74 -16.19
CA ARG A 30 44.10 -11.95 -17.00
C ARG A 30 44.68 -13.12 -16.20
N SER A 31 43.98 -14.23 -16.18
CA SER A 31 44.55 -15.57 -15.89
C SER A 31 43.77 -16.65 -16.61
N PRO A 32 44.36 -17.82 -16.82
CA PRO A 32 44.47 -18.38 -18.16
C PRO A 32 43.51 -19.56 -18.37
N ARG A 33 43.40 -19.85 -19.65
CA ARG A 33 42.74 -21.04 -20.21
C ARG A 33 43.35 -22.35 -19.67
N ALA A 34 42.52 -23.22 -19.12
CA ALA A 34 42.82 -24.65 -19.09
C ALA A 34 41.81 -25.37 -20.00
N ARG A 35 42.35 -25.89 -21.06
CA ARG A 35 41.72 -26.89 -21.95
C ARG A 35 41.78 -28.24 -21.25
N ALA A 36 40.66 -28.94 -21.18
CA ALA A 36 40.70 -30.40 -21.04
C ALA A 36 39.57 -31.00 -21.88
N LEU A 37 39.98 -32.02 -22.54
CA LEU A 37 39.37 -32.76 -23.65
C LEU A 37 38.17 -33.61 -23.20
N ALA A 38 37.33 -33.88 -24.21
CA ALA A 38 36.15 -34.75 -24.18
C ALA A 38 36.49 -36.24 -23.85
N PRO A 39 35.47 -37.08 -23.57
CA PRO A 39 35.01 -37.92 -24.66
C PRO A 39 33.47 -38.02 -24.83
N VAL A 40 33.15 -38.26 -26.05
CA VAL A 40 31.93 -38.65 -26.72
C VAL A 40 31.32 -39.94 -26.14
N LEU A 41 30.03 -39.93 -25.90
CA LEU A 41 29.14 -41.09 -26.05
C LEU A 41 27.68 -40.60 -26.20
N ALA A 42 27.13 -40.76 -27.37
CA ALA A 42 25.70 -40.71 -27.70
C ALA A 42 25.14 -42.15 -27.67
N PRO A 43 23.86 -42.44 -27.91
CA PRO A 43 22.63 -41.63 -27.93
C PRO A 43 21.47 -42.31 -27.15
N ALA A 44 20.46 -41.58 -26.78
CA ALA A 44 19.10 -42.12 -26.67
C ALA A 44 18.07 -41.03 -26.99
N LEU A 45 17.41 -41.24 -28.10
CA LEU A 45 16.27 -40.49 -28.62
C LEU A 45 15.08 -40.70 -27.68
N ALA A 46 14.67 -39.69 -26.94
CA ALA A 46 13.37 -39.65 -26.33
C ALA A 46 12.65 -38.40 -26.89
N LEU A 47 11.71 -38.65 -27.81
CA LEU A 47 10.73 -37.65 -28.25
C LEU A 47 9.83 -37.28 -27.05
N ALA A 48 10.09 -36.16 -26.40
CA ALA A 48 9.12 -35.51 -25.56
C ALA A 48 8.35 -34.51 -26.43
N LEU A 49 7.09 -34.82 -26.73
CA LEU A 49 6.13 -33.84 -27.25
C LEU A 49 5.95 -32.77 -26.19
N THR A 50 6.61 -31.65 -26.32
CA THR A 50 6.24 -30.42 -25.61
C THR A 50 5.05 -29.82 -26.30
N THR A 51 3.87 -30.01 -25.69
CA THR A 51 2.69 -29.21 -26.00
C THR A 51 3.00 -27.76 -25.62
N ILE A 52 3.19 -26.95 -26.64
CA ILE A 52 3.25 -25.50 -26.50
C ILE A 52 1.82 -25.04 -26.20
N THR A 53 1.48 -24.95 -24.92
CA THR A 53 0.30 -24.21 -24.50
C THR A 53 0.57 -22.74 -24.70
N GLY A 54 -0.24 -22.13 -25.57
CA GLY A 54 -0.11 -20.75 -26.00
C GLY A 54 -0.09 -19.78 -24.83
N CYS A 55 0.80 -18.78 -24.92
CA CYS A 55 0.71 -17.55 -24.17
C CYS A 55 -0.59 -16.85 -24.55
N GLY A 56 -1.63 -17.03 -23.74
CA GLY A 56 -2.72 -16.10 -23.69
C GLY A 56 -2.17 -14.79 -23.14
N MET A 57 -2.29 -13.71 -23.91
CA MET A 57 -2.13 -12.35 -23.39
C MET A 57 -3.21 -12.15 -22.34
N ASP A 58 -2.84 -12.19 -21.07
CA ASP A 58 -3.71 -11.83 -19.99
C ASP A 58 -3.98 -10.35 -20.06
N ASP A 59 -5.21 -10.08 -20.43
CA ASP A 59 -5.87 -8.79 -20.25
C ASP A 59 -5.92 -8.43 -18.78
N SER A 60 -5.56 -7.20 -18.51
CA SER A 60 -5.44 -6.52 -17.23
C SER A 60 -6.36 -6.99 -16.08
N GLY A 61 -5.84 -7.78 -15.17
CA GLY A 61 -5.92 -7.48 -13.74
C GLY A 61 -7.27 -7.43 -13.04
N LYS A 62 -8.17 -8.40 -13.22
CA LYS A 62 -9.02 -8.83 -12.13
C LYS A 62 -8.43 -10.12 -11.59
N THR A 63 -7.75 -10.02 -10.47
CA THR A 63 -7.44 -11.20 -9.67
C THR A 63 -8.77 -11.68 -9.08
N ASP A 64 -9.37 -12.67 -9.70
CA ASP A 64 -10.54 -13.41 -9.18
C ASP A 64 -10.14 -14.32 -7.99
N ALA A 65 -9.23 -13.85 -7.16
CA ALA A 65 -8.92 -14.52 -5.91
C ALA A 65 -10.15 -14.40 -5.00
N PRO A 66 -10.65 -15.51 -4.47
CA PRO A 66 -11.83 -15.49 -3.58
C PRO A 66 -11.52 -14.59 -2.38
N VAL A 67 -12.50 -13.76 -2.00
CA VAL A 67 -12.39 -12.91 -0.81
C VAL A 67 -12.16 -13.80 0.41
N PRO A 68 -11.11 -13.57 1.22
CA PRO A 68 -10.81 -14.38 2.38
C PRO A 68 -11.99 -14.43 3.36
N SER A 69 -12.26 -15.58 3.96
CA SER A 69 -13.28 -15.69 5.00
C SER A 69 -12.88 -14.91 6.25
N ALA A 70 -13.81 -14.13 6.79
CA ALA A 70 -13.69 -13.44 8.08
C ALA A 70 -14.43 -14.17 9.22
N GLY A 71 -14.96 -15.38 8.95
CA GLY A 71 -15.69 -16.17 9.93
C GLY A 71 -17.18 -15.85 9.97
N THR A 72 -17.82 -16.12 11.11
CA THR A 72 -19.24 -15.86 11.32
C THR A 72 -19.44 -14.61 12.16
N SER A 73 -20.30 -13.70 11.70
CA SER A 73 -20.64 -12.45 12.40
C SER A 73 -22.01 -11.94 11.96
N GLY A 74 -22.73 -11.31 12.86
CA GLY A 74 -23.89 -10.49 12.52
C GLY A 74 -23.45 -9.16 11.86
N VAL A 75 -24.36 -8.54 11.10
CA VAL A 75 -24.08 -7.27 10.39
C VAL A 75 -23.72 -6.15 11.36
N GLU A 76 -24.37 -6.08 12.53
CA GLU A 76 -24.10 -5.03 13.55
C GLU A 76 -22.70 -5.15 14.13
N ASP A 77 -22.25 -6.35 14.46
CA ASP A 77 -20.92 -6.61 15.00
C ASP A 77 -19.84 -6.29 13.96
N ALA A 78 -20.02 -6.78 12.73
CA ALA A 78 -19.12 -6.49 11.62
C ALA A 78 -19.05 -4.97 11.33
N THR A 79 -20.17 -4.26 11.46
CA THR A 79 -20.22 -2.79 11.32
C THR A 79 -19.39 -2.11 12.41
N ARG A 80 -19.54 -2.54 13.68
CA ARG A 80 -18.77 -2.00 14.80
C ARG A 80 -17.26 -2.23 14.62
N ASP A 81 -16.88 -3.44 14.23
CA ASP A 81 -15.48 -3.80 14.00
C ASP A 81 -14.87 -2.98 12.85
N THR A 82 -15.62 -2.80 11.77
CA THR A 82 -15.18 -1.98 10.62
C THR A 82 -15.00 -0.50 11.02
N ARG A 83 -15.89 0.04 11.84
CA ARG A 83 -15.73 1.41 12.39
C ARG A 83 -14.48 1.50 13.26
N LYS A 84 -14.24 0.49 14.10
CA LYS A 84 -13.04 0.47 14.93
C LYS A 84 -11.76 0.49 14.08
N VAL A 85 -11.67 -0.33 13.05
CA VAL A 85 -10.52 -0.32 12.13
C VAL A 85 -10.33 1.05 11.49
N SER A 86 -11.41 1.69 11.05
CA SER A 86 -11.36 3.02 10.44
C SER A 86 -10.90 4.09 11.43
N SER A 87 -11.34 4.02 12.70
CA SER A 87 -10.91 4.93 13.76
C SER A 87 -9.43 4.73 14.09
N ASP A 88 -8.99 3.48 14.25
CA ASP A 88 -7.57 3.14 14.49
C ASP A 88 -6.68 3.72 13.36
N LEU A 89 -7.15 3.62 12.10
CA LEU A 89 -6.43 4.16 10.95
C LEU A 89 -6.41 5.70 10.94
N LEU A 90 -7.51 6.34 11.29
CA LEU A 90 -7.58 7.81 11.40
C LEU A 90 -6.60 8.33 12.47
N ASP A 91 -6.53 7.66 13.61
CA ASP A 91 -5.57 7.97 14.67
C ASP A 91 -4.12 7.79 14.20
N LEU A 92 -3.86 6.74 13.42
CA LEU A 92 -2.54 6.49 12.85
C LEU A 92 -2.13 7.54 11.82
N ILE A 93 -3.06 8.04 11.01
CA ILE A 93 -2.86 9.17 10.09
C ILE A 93 -2.44 10.42 10.88
N GLY A 94 -3.07 10.66 12.02
CA GLY A 94 -2.69 11.72 12.96
C GLY A 94 -2.86 13.15 12.43
N VAL A 95 -3.68 13.35 11.40
CA VAL A 95 -3.96 14.65 10.79
C VAL A 95 -5.38 15.07 11.12
N LYS A 96 -5.53 16.29 11.63
CA LYS A 96 -6.85 16.88 11.90
C LYS A 96 -7.44 17.50 10.63
N GLY A 97 -8.72 17.29 10.42
CA GLY A 97 -9.41 17.81 9.24
C GLY A 97 -10.90 17.45 9.24
N LYS A 98 -11.56 17.80 8.15
CA LYS A 98 -12.94 17.38 7.90
C LYS A 98 -12.95 15.94 7.41
N VAL A 99 -13.55 15.06 8.17
CA VAL A 99 -13.79 13.67 7.79
C VAL A 99 -15.21 13.54 7.23
N THR A 100 -15.36 12.81 6.10
CA THR A 100 -16.69 12.41 5.61
C THR A 100 -16.97 11.01 6.13
N GLU A 101 -18.12 10.80 6.76
CA GLU A 101 -18.46 9.51 7.36
C GLU A 101 -19.82 9.01 6.84
N PRO A 102 -19.86 8.34 5.68
CA PRO A 102 -21.10 7.69 5.22
C PRO A 102 -21.47 6.46 6.07
N GLY A 103 -20.58 6.02 6.98
CA GLY A 103 -20.68 4.78 7.73
C GLY A 103 -20.29 3.53 6.90
N PRO A 104 -19.99 2.41 7.58
CA PRO A 104 -19.82 1.13 6.92
C PRO A 104 -21.12 0.66 6.28
N ARG A 105 -21.02 -0.02 5.16
CA ARG A 105 -22.16 -0.61 4.45
C ARG A 105 -21.87 -2.05 4.08
N VAL A 106 -22.93 -2.83 4.01
CA VAL A 106 -22.88 -4.20 3.50
C VAL A 106 -22.59 -4.18 2.01
N SER A 107 -21.71 -5.06 1.56
CA SER A 107 -21.43 -5.34 0.15
C SER A 107 -21.31 -6.85 -0.08
N GLU A 108 -21.32 -7.26 -1.34
CA GLU A 108 -21.22 -8.65 -1.72
C GLU A 108 -19.79 -9.16 -1.57
N CYS A 109 -19.63 -10.44 -1.23
CA CYS A 109 -18.32 -11.09 -1.10
C CYS A 109 -17.66 -11.45 -2.45
N GLY A 110 -18.31 -11.19 -3.58
CA GLY A 110 -17.88 -11.63 -4.90
C GLY A 110 -18.65 -12.85 -5.42
N ASP A 111 -18.20 -13.36 -6.56
CA ASP A 111 -18.90 -14.43 -7.27
C ASP A 111 -18.88 -15.75 -6.50
N GLY A 112 -20.01 -16.46 -6.54
CA GLY A 112 -20.16 -17.80 -5.96
C GLY A 112 -20.55 -17.84 -4.48
N GLN A 113 -20.65 -16.70 -3.79
CA GLN A 113 -21.15 -16.65 -2.42
C GLN A 113 -22.66 -16.34 -2.39
N ASP A 114 -23.38 -17.05 -1.52
CA ASP A 114 -24.79 -16.78 -1.33
C ASP A 114 -25.00 -15.44 -0.65
N ARG A 115 -25.67 -14.53 -1.35
CA ARG A 115 -25.92 -13.15 -0.94
C ARG A 115 -26.87 -13.02 0.26
N GLU A 116 -27.65 -14.04 0.56
CA GLU A 116 -28.54 -14.03 1.72
C GLU A 116 -27.81 -14.39 3.01
N THR A 117 -26.70 -15.11 2.91
CA THR A 117 -25.95 -15.63 4.06
C THR A 117 -24.51 -15.14 4.15
N HIS A 118 -23.98 -14.49 3.10
CA HIS A 118 -22.61 -13.99 3.07
C HIS A 118 -22.56 -12.50 2.72
N PHE A 119 -21.67 -11.78 3.39
CA PHE A 119 -21.47 -10.36 3.18
C PHE A 119 -20.04 -9.93 3.57
N GLN A 120 -19.61 -8.81 3.04
CA GLN A 120 -18.45 -8.07 3.53
C GLN A 120 -18.84 -6.64 3.88
N MET A 121 -18.08 -6.04 4.76
CA MET A 121 -18.25 -4.63 5.10
C MET A 121 -17.32 -3.75 4.26
N ARG A 122 -17.83 -2.62 3.79
CA ARG A 122 -17.06 -1.61 3.09
C ARG A 122 -17.30 -0.24 3.70
N HIS A 123 -16.24 0.45 4.10
CA HIS A 123 -16.30 1.78 4.71
C HIS A 123 -15.41 2.75 3.95
N PRO A 124 -15.93 3.45 2.93
CA PRO A 124 -15.23 4.54 2.27
C PRO A 124 -15.41 5.83 3.09
N TRP A 125 -14.32 6.59 3.24
CA TRP A 125 -14.34 7.92 3.84
C TRP A 125 -13.20 8.77 3.28
N SER A 126 -13.21 10.07 3.54
CA SER A 126 -12.14 10.95 3.14
C SER A 126 -11.77 11.91 4.27
N LEU A 127 -10.50 12.33 4.28
CA LEU A 127 -9.98 13.34 5.20
C LEU A 127 -9.46 14.53 4.40
N THR A 128 -10.04 15.70 4.67
CA THR A 128 -9.60 16.96 4.08
C THR A 128 -9.06 17.85 5.20
N PRO A 129 -7.74 18.08 5.28
CA PRO A 129 -7.12 18.91 6.31
C PRO A 129 -7.37 20.40 6.05
N ALA A 130 -7.11 21.24 7.05
CA ALA A 130 -7.16 22.69 6.90
C ALA A 130 -6.09 23.24 5.94
N SER A 131 -4.98 22.53 5.76
CA SER A 131 -3.92 22.84 4.80
C SER A 131 -3.37 21.56 4.18
N GLY A 132 -3.20 21.54 2.86
CA GLY A 132 -2.62 20.40 2.13
C GLY A 132 -1.24 19.97 2.64
N LYS A 133 -0.45 20.90 3.18
CA LYS A 133 0.87 20.61 3.79
C LYS A 133 0.80 19.64 4.97
N GLN A 134 -0.35 19.53 5.64
CA GLN A 134 -0.52 18.57 6.73
C GLN A 134 -0.50 17.12 6.23
N LEU A 135 -0.70 16.89 4.93
CA LEU A 135 -0.60 15.57 4.30
C LEU A 135 0.84 15.21 3.87
N ASP A 136 1.78 16.14 3.97
CA ASP A 136 3.17 15.86 3.61
C ASP A 136 3.73 14.76 4.52
N GLY A 137 4.31 13.72 3.88
CA GLY A 137 4.90 12.57 4.56
C GLY A 137 3.89 11.62 5.24
N VAL A 138 2.56 11.84 5.13
CA VAL A 138 1.56 10.95 5.74
C VAL A 138 1.65 9.54 5.15
N MET A 139 1.78 9.42 3.84
CA MET A 139 1.84 8.12 3.17
C MET A 139 3.09 7.31 3.56
N GLU A 140 4.24 7.98 3.70
CA GLU A 140 5.47 7.37 4.19
C GLU A 140 5.33 6.89 5.63
N ARG A 141 4.76 7.73 6.51
CA ARG A 141 4.50 7.34 7.91
C ARG A 141 3.55 6.14 8.00
N LEU A 142 2.50 6.11 7.18
CA LEU A 142 1.58 4.96 7.14
C LEU A 142 2.30 3.69 6.69
N ARG A 143 3.14 3.79 5.64
CA ARG A 143 3.95 2.67 5.16
C ARG A 143 4.88 2.11 6.23
N GLU A 144 5.44 2.97 7.08
CA GLU A 144 6.35 2.57 8.17
C GLU A 144 5.59 2.01 9.38
N ARG A 145 4.47 2.65 9.78
CA ARG A 145 3.80 2.33 11.04
C ARG A 145 2.72 1.24 10.93
N LEU A 146 2.13 1.02 9.76
CA LEU A 146 1.14 -0.04 9.58
C LEU A 146 1.70 -1.43 9.90
N PRO A 147 2.93 -1.80 9.46
CA PRO A 147 3.52 -3.09 9.81
C PRO A 147 3.71 -3.30 11.32
N GLU A 148 3.97 -2.24 12.09
CA GLU A 148 4.07 -2.31 13.55
C GLU A 148 2.76 -2.71 14.23
N GLN A 149 1.63 -2.56 13.51
CA GLN A 149 0.29 -2.91 13.97
C GLN A 149 -0.27 -4.18 13.29
N GLY A 150 0.59 -5.01 12.69
CA GLY A 150 0.21 -6.27 12.08
C GLY A 150 -0.32 -6.18 10.64
N TRP A 151 -0.23 -4.99 10.00
CA TRP A 151 -0.60 -4.83 8.61
C TRP A 151 0.56 -5.19 7.68
N LYS A 152 0.27 -5.87 6.59
CA LYS A 152 1.21 -6.16 5.51
C LYS A 152 0.96 -5.19 4.36
N ILE A 153 1.94 -4.38 4.00
CA ILE A 153 1.86 -3.52 2.82
C ILE A 153 1.91 -4.39 1.56
N VAL A 154 0.85 -4.37 0.77
CA VAL A 154 0.75 -5.14 -0.49
C VAL A 154 0.92 -4.26 -1.71
N GLN A 155 0.71 -2.94 -1.57
CA GLN A 155 0.92 -1.98 -2.64
C GLN A 155 1.35 -0.62 -2.07
N TYR A 156 2.36 -0.01 -2.69
CA TYR A 156 2.77 1.37 -2.42
C TYR A 156 3.32 2.00 -3.68
N GLU A 157 2.45 2.55 -4.50
CA GLU A 157 2.83 3.07 -5.81
C GLU A 157 1.89 4.17 -6.31
N ARG A 158 2.30 4.88 -7.34
CA ARG A 158 1.44 5.84 -8.02
C ARG A 158 0.55 5.13 -9.02
N ASP A 159 -0.73 5.53 -9.04
CA ASP A 159 -1.68 5.03 -10.04
C ASP A 159 -1.35 5.51 -11.46
N THR A 160 -2.00 4.89 -12.45
CA THR A 160 -1.86 5.23 -13.86
C THR A 160 -2.73 6.42 -14.28
N SER A 161 -3.53 6.99 -13.36
CA SER A 161 -4.40 8.12 -13.65
C SER A 161 -3.61 9.36 -14.07
N ARG A 162 -4.29 10.34 -14.65
CA ARG A 162 -3.70 11.63 -15.02
C ARG A 162 -3.04 12.34 -13.84
N ASN A 163 -3.58 12.16 -12.65
CA ASN A 163 -3.11 12.81 -11.43
C ASN A 163 -1.91 12.10 -10.80
N LYS A 164 -1.67 10.81 -11.13
CA LYS A 164 -0.59 10.01 -10.55
C LYS A 164 -0.68 9.98 -9.02
N ASN A 165 -1.89 9.72 -8.48
CA ASN A 165 -2.10 9.67 -7.05
C ASN A 165 -1.27 8.55 -6.41
N LEU A 166 -0.73 8.80 -5.24
CA LEU A 166 -0.01 7.78 -4.49
C LEU A 166 -1.02 6.91 -3.75
N ASN A 167 -0.94 5.59 -3.98
CA ASN A 167 -1.79 4.58 -3.37
C ASN A 167 -0.98 3.74 -2.39
N LEU A 168 -1.60 3.43 -1.26
CA LEU A 168 -1.13 2.45 -0.30
C LEU A 168 -2.26 1.45 -0.07
N THR A 169 -1.98 0.16 -0.25
CA THR A 169 -2.89 -0.91 0.14
C THR A 169 -2.17 -1.79 1.16
N ALA A 170 -2.88 -2.14 2.22
CA ALA A 170 -2.36 -3.01 3.26
C ALA A 170 -3.44 -3.99 3.72
N ASP A 171 -3.02 -5.23 4.01
CA ASP A 171 -3.86 -6.31 4.50
C ASP A 171 -3.48 -6.66 5.95
N HIS A 172 -4.49 -6.97 6.75
CA HIS A 172 -4.32 -7.48 8.10
C HIS A 172 -4.88 -8.90 8.18
N ASP A 173 -4.01 -9.89 8.06
CA ASP A 173 -4.40 -11.29 7.92
C ASP A 173 -5.19 -11.83 9.13
N GLU A 174 -4.81 -11.45 10.36
CA GLU A 174 -5.49 -11.91 11.57
C GLU A 174 -6.88 -11.28 11.72
N ARG A 175 -7.02 -9.98 11.47
CA ARG A 175 -8.30 -9.26 11.58
C ARG A 175 -9.17 -9.44 10.35
N ARG A 176 -8.63 -9.94 9.26
CA ARG A 176 -9.32 -10.10 7.98
C ARG A 176 -9.86 -8.79 7.43
N PHE A 177 -9.02 -7.77 7.42
CA PHE A 177 -9.32 -6.47 6.81
C PHE A 177 -8.26 -6.10 5.78
N SER A 178 -8.69 -5.34 4.77
CA SER A 178 -7.84 -4.63 3.82
C SER A 178 -8.14 -3.15 3.91
N VAL A 179 -7.11 -2.32 3.79
CA VAL A 179 -7.24 -0.86 3.70
C VAL A 179 -6.58 -0.36 2.44
N ASN A 180 -7.24 0.59 1.77
CA ASN A 180 -6.64 1.34 0.68
C ASN A 180 -6.67 2.82 1.02
N VAL A 181 -5.52 3.48 0.96
CA VAL A 181 -5.35 4.91 1.18
C VAL A 181 -4.81 5.55 -0.08
N VAL A 182 -5.49 6.55 -0.60
CA VAL A 182 -5.10 7.28 -1.79
C VAL A 182 -4.84 8.74 -1.43
N HIS A 183 -3.64 9.23 -1.71
CA HIS A 183 -3.32 10.65 -1.56
C HIS A 183 -3.71 11.41 -2.83
N LEU A 184 -4.78 12.15 -2.75
CA LEU A 184 -5.33 13.01 -3.81
C LEU A 184 -4.64 14.39 -3.77
N ALA A 185 -3.33 14.41 -4.03
CA ALA A 185 -2.49 15.59 -3.86
C ALA A 185 -2.84 16.75 -4.82
N LYS A 186 -3.45 16.44 -5.98
CA LYS A 186 -3.85 17.43 -6.99
C LYS A 186 -5.31 17.87 -6.87
N ASN A 187 -6.02 17.39 -5.87
CA ASN A 187 -7.36 17.88 -5.59
C ASN A 187 -7.29 19.26 -4.92
N GLU A 188 -8.34 20.03 -5.04
CA GLU A 188 -8.50 21.33 -4.41
C GLU A 188 -9.76 21.32 -3.53
N PRO A 189 -9.60 21.22 -2.22
CA PRO A 189 -8.35 21.02 -1.47
C PRO A 189 -7.77 19.59 -1.59
N PRO A 190 -6.46 19.40 -1.37
CA PRO A 190 -5.85 18.07 -1.27
C PRO A 190 -6.48 17.24 -0.15
N ALA A 191 -6.60 15.93 -0.36
CA ALA A 191 -7.29 15.04 0.57
C ALA A 191 -6.68 13.62 0.58
N LEU A 192 -7.00 12.87 1.61
CA LEU A 192 -6.88 11.41 1.60
C LEU A 192 -8.25 10.81 1.31
N SER A 193 -8.29 9.83 0.41
CA SER A 193 -9.42 8.92 0.24
C SER A 193 -9.05 7.58 0.87
N VAL A 194 -9.90 7.08 1.72
CA VAL A 194 -9.65 5.85 2.49
C VAL A 194 -10.82 4.90 2.27
N THR A 195 -10.50 3.63 2.07
CA THR A 195 -11.49 2.56 2.03
C THR A 195 -11.02 1.44 2.93
N VAL A 196 -11.84 1.05 3.89
CA VAL A 196 -11.66 -0.16 4.71
C VAL A 196 -12.61 -1.22 4.20
N VAL A 197 -12.13 -2.43 4.00
CA VAL A 197 -12.91 -3.58 3.51
C VAL A 197 -12.62 -4.77 4.42
N SER A 198 -13.66 -5.47 4.88
CA SER A 198 -13.49 -6.72 5.61
C SER A 198 -13.31 -7.91 4.68
N GLY A 199 -12.88 -9.04 5.20
CA GLY A 199 -13.10 -10.34 4.57
C GLY A 199 -14.60 -10.68 4.50
N CYS A 200 -14.91 -11.84 3.93
CA CYS A 200 -16.28 -12.32 3.79
C CYS A 200 -16.77 -12.94 5.10
N TYR A 201 -17.79 -12.38 5.69
CA TYR A 201 -18.52 -12.96 6.84
C TYR A 201 -19.64 -13.87 6.36
N ARG A 202 -19.91 -14.88 7.17
CA ARG A 202 -21.18 -15.63 7.13
C ARG A 202 -22.06 -15.17 8.29
N VAL A 203 -23.34 -14.94 8.06
CA VAL A 203 -24.28 -14.67 9.17
C VAL A 203 -24.46 -15.92 10.05
N PRO A 204 -24.83 -15.76 11.33
CA PRO A 204 -25.21 -16.87 12.20
C PRO A 204 -26.28 -17.75 11.58
N GLU A 205 -26.34 -19.01 11.99
CA GLU A 205 -27.34 -19.98 11.49
C GLU A 205 -28.76 -19.48 11.77
N GLY A 206 -29.59 -19.50 10.73
CA GLY A 206 -30.99 -19.03 10.81
C GLY A 206 -31.16 -17.52 10.54
N GLU A 207 -30.06 -16.77 10.45
CA GLU A 207 -30.11 -15.35 10.11
C GLU A 207 -29.92 -15.11 8.62
N LYS A 208 -30.36 -13.95 8.15
CA LYS A 208 -30.11 -13.44 6.80
C LYS A 208 -29.40 -12.10 6.84
N VAL A 209 -28.67 -11.80 5.76
CA VAL A 209 -28.01 -10.50 5.60
C VAL A 209 -29.07 -9.42 5.47
N ASP A 210 -29.09 -8.52 6.43
CA ASP A 210 -29.89 -7.30 6.34
C ASP A 210 -29.19 -6.31 5.42
N ARG A 211 -29.83 -5.99 4.30
CA ARG A 211 -29.34 -5.08 3.27
C ARG A 211 -30.15 -3.80 3.35
N PHE A 212 -29.53 -2.74 3.77
CA PHE A 212 -30.11 -1.40 3.82
C PHE A 212 -30.24 -0.77 2.44
#